data_f9245f9943bc49536724fd403a76ef6e
#
_entry.id   f9245f9943bc49536724fd403a76ef6e
#
_cell.length_a   1.000
_cell.length_b   1.000
_cell.length_c   1.000
_cell.angle_alpha   90.00
_cell.angle_beta   90.00
_cell.angle_gamma   90.00
#
_symmetry.space_group_name_H-M   'P 1'
#
loop_
_entity.id
_entity.type
_entity.pdbx_description
1 polymer ?
#
loop_
_entity_poly.entity_id
_entity_poly.type
_entity_poly.pdbx_seq_one_letter_code
_entity_poly.pdbx_strand_id
1 'polypeptide(L)'
;MIQKRSTWQKTAVKEHLANKAGFVSAQALHAELLASGRKLGLTTVYRALTDLVEQNAADALTGNDGETRYRICGTEHHHHLICTSCGKTVEFELSGFESATQTLAQDHGFSEVSHSIELFGTCSDCGVAS
;
A
#
# COMPACT_ATOMS: atom_id res chain seq x y z
N MET A 1 -26.78 3.59 15.68
CA MET A 1 -25.80 4.40 14.98
C MET A 1 -25.11 3.63 13.92
N ILE A 2 -25.26 4.09 12.70
CA ILE A 2 -24.71 3.43 11.52
C ILE A 2 -23.21 3.34 11.59
N GLN A 3 -22.57 4.31 12.24
CA GLN A 3 -21.12 4.41 12.29
C GLN A 3 -20.42 3.29 13.05
N LYS A 4 -21.09 2.68 14.02
CA LYS A 4 -20.48 1.57 14.78
C LYS A 4 -20.22 0.36 13.89
N ARG A 5 -21.17 0.04 13.02
CA ARG A 5 -21.02 -1.09 12.12
C ARG A 5 -19.86 -0.85 11.14
N SER A 6 -19.82 0.35 10.55
CA SER A 6 -18.74 0.72 9.65
C SER A 6 -17.39 0.72 10.34
N THR A 7 -17.37 1.11 11.61
CA THR A 7 -16.12 1.19 12.37
C THR A 7 -15.49 -0.19 12.58
N TRP A 8 -16.28 -1.19 12.96
CA TRP A 8 -15.69 -2.52 13.20
C TRP A 8 -15.22 -3.15 11.89
N GLN A 9 -15.95 -2.91 10.80
CA GLN A 9 -15.56 -3.43 9.50
C GLN A 9 -14.25 -2.81 9.04
N LYS A 10 -14.14 -1.50 9.16
CA LYS A 10 -12.94 -0.78 8.79
C LYS A 10 -11.76 -1.21 9.66
N THR A 11 -11.99 -1.38 10.96
CA THR A 11 -10.95 -1.84 11.87
C THR A 11 -10.48 -3.24 11.51
N ALA A 12 -11.40 -4.14 11.17
CA ALA A 12 -11.06 -5.49 10.78
C ALA A 12 -10.19 -5.50 9.51
N VAL A 13 -10.55 -4.69 8.52
CA VAL A 13 -9.76 -4.57 7.29
C VAL A 13 -8.38 -4.02 7.61
N LYS A 14 -8.31 -2.97 8.40
CA LYS A 14 -7.03 -2.33 8.75
C LYS A 14 -6.11 -3.29 9.49
N GLU A 15 -6.64 -3.99 10.49
CA GLU A 15 -5.84 -4.93 11.28
C GLU A 15 -5.31 -6.07 10.42
N HIS A 16 -6.15 -6.61 9.56
CA HIS A 16 -5.72 -7.70 8.70
C HIS A 16 -4.66 -7.23 7.71
N LEU A 17 -4.88 -6.06 7.12
CA LEU A 17 -3.93 -5.48 6.19
C LEU A 17 -2.59 -5.19 6.87
N ALA A 18 -2.62 -4.71 8.11
CA ALA A 18 -1.41 -4.40 8.87
C ALA A 18 -0.53 -5.63 9.12
N ASN A 19 -1.12 -6.82 9.10
CA ASN A 19 -0.39 -8.06 9.31
C ASN A 19 0.23 -8.61 8.03
N LYS A 20 0.00 -7.97 6.89
CA LYS A 20 0.57 -8.41 5.62
C LYS A 20 1.94 -7.79 5.42
N ALA A 21 2.87 -8.60 4.94
CA ALA A 21 4.24 -8.14 4.70
C ALA A 21 4.38 -7.33 3.42
N GLY A 22 3.44 -7.46 2.48
CA GLY A 22 3.52 -6.77 1.20
C GLY A 22 2.17 -6.24 0.76
N PHE A 23 2.12 -5.74 -0.45
CA PHE A 23 0.89 -5.27 -1.05
C PHE A 23 -0.05 -6.44 -1.34
N VAL A 24 -1.34 -6.25 -1.09
CA VAL A 24 -2.34 -7.29 -1.30
C VAL A 24 -3.55 -6.67 -1.98
N SER A 25 -4.18 -7.43 -2.89
CA SER A 25 -5.39 -6.96 -3.56
C SER A 25 -6.59 -7.02 -2.62
N ALA A 26 -7.62 -6.25 -2.95
CA ALA A 26 -8.85 -6.26 -2.18
C ALA A 26 -9.50 -7.65 -2.18
N GLN A 27 -9.45 -8.34 -3.31
CA GLN A 27 -10.04 -9.67 -3.43
C GLN A 27 -9.31 -10.68 -2.55
N ALA A 28 -7.99 -10.65 -2.56
CA ALA A 28 -7.20 -11.55 -1.73
C ALA A 28 -7.44 -11.27 -0.24
N LEU A 29 -7.50 -10.00 0.13
CA LEU A 29 -7.76 -9.61 1.51
C LEU A 29 -9.16 -10.06 1.94
N HIS A 30 -10.14 -9.90 1.08
CA HIS A 30 -11.51 -10.33 1.34
C HIS A 30 -11.57 -11.83 1.59
N ALA A 31 -10.89 -12.62 0.75
CA ALA A 31 -10.85 -14.07 0.91
C ALA A 31 -10.25 -14.48 2.24
N GLU A 32 -9.18 -13.80 2.65
CA GLU A 32 -8.52 -14.09 3.93
C GLU A 32 -9.42 -13.71 5.12
N LEU A 33 -10.14 -12.60 5.02
CA LEU A 33 -11.07 -12.19 6.06
C LEU A 33 -12.20 -13.20 6.23
N LEU A 34 -12.75 -13.68 5.13
CA LEU A 34 -13.78 -14.72 5.18
C LEU A 34 -13.25 -16.00 5.80
N ALA A 35 -12.03 -16.40 5.43
CA ALA A 35 -11.41 -17.60 5.98
C ALA A 35 -11.18 -17.47 7.48
N SER A 36 -10.98 -16.26 7.97
CA SER A 36 -10.78 -16.01 9.41
C SER A 36 -12.10 -15.92 10.18
N GLY A 37 -13.23 -16.06 9.50
CA GLY A 37 -14.55 -16.02 10.12
C GLY A 37 -15.20 -14.67 10.14
N ARG A 38 -14.61 -13.66 9.53
CA ARG A 38 -15.17 -12.31 9.48
C ARG A 38 -16.01 -12.16 8.22
N LYS A 39 -17.30 -11.93 8.41
CA LYS A 39 -18.25 -11.87 7.29
C LYS A 39 -18.39 -10.46 6.78
N LEU A 40 -17.56 -10.13 5.81
CA LEU A 40 -17.57 -8.83 5.13
C LEU A 40 -17.79 -9.05 3.64
N GLY A 41 -18.58 -8.16 3.03
CA GLY A 41 -18.72 -8.17 1.58
C GLY A 41 -17.51 -7.55 0.91
N LEU A 42 -17.28 -7.91 -0.34
CA LEU A 42 -16.16 -7.37 -1.10
C LEU A 42 -16.28 -5.85 -1.24
N THR A 43 -17.49 -5.34 -1.47
CA THR A 43 -17.71 -3.89 -1.58
C THR A 43 -17.30 -3.18 -0.29
N THR A 44 -17.61 -3.78 0.86
CA THR A 44 -17.24 -3.21 2.15
C THR A 44 -15.71 -3.15 2.30
N VAL A 45 -15.02 -4.21 1.85
CA VAL A 45 -13.56 -4.24 1.88
C VAL A 45 -12.99 -3.12 1.01
N TYR A 46 -13.50 -2.94 -0.21
CA TYR A 46 -13.06 -1.87 -1.08
C TYR A 46 -13.26 -0.49 -0.46
N ARG A 47 -14.43 -0.26 0.16
CA ARG A 47 -14.70 1.03 0.80
C ARG A 47 -13.73 1.30 1.94
N ALA A 48 -13.48 0.29 2.76
CA ALA A 48 -12.55 0.44 3.87
C ALA A 48 -11.14 0.74 3.38
N LEU A 49 -10.70 0.06 2.32
CA LEU A 49 -9.38 0.30 1.74
C LEU A 49 -9.28 1.71 1.16
N THR A 50 -10.32 2.15 0.45
CA THR A 50 -10.37 3.51 -0.10
C THR A 50 -10.27 4.55 1.01
N ASP A 51 -11.03 4.35 2.10
CA ASP A 51 -10.98 5.26 3.23
C ASP A 51 -9.59 5.31 3.86
N LEU A 52 -8.94 4.16 4.00
CA LEU A 52 -7.59 4.12 4.56
C LEU A 52 -6.59 4.87 3.69
N VAL A 53 -6.71 4.74 2.37
CA VAL A 53 -5.83 5.47 1.44
C VAL A 53 -6.09 6.97 1.54
N GLU A 54 -7.35 7.38 1.59
CA GLU A 54 -7.70 8.80 1.69
C GLU A 54 -7.22 9.42 2.99
N GLN A 55 -7.14 8.62 4.05
CA GLN A 55 -6.65 9.08 5.35
C GLN A 55 -5.13 8.96 5.48
N ASN A 56 -4.44 8.56 4.42
CA ASN A 56 -3.00 8.33 4.40
C ASN A 56 -2.55 7.23 5.38
N ALA A 57 -3.46 6.31 5.70
CA ALA A 57 -3.15 5.16 6.56
C ALA A 57 -2.70 3.96 5.76
N ALA A 58 -2.95 3.95 4.47
CA ALA A 58 -2.54 2.87 3.57
C ALA A 58 -2.09 3.45 2.24
N ASP A 59 -1.24 2.72 1.55
CA ASP A 59 -0.84 3.03 0.18
C ASP A 59 -1.55 2.10 -0.79
N ALA A 60 -1.87 2.63 -1.95
CA ALA A 60 -2.44 1.86 -3.04
C ALA A 60 -1.48 1.90 -4.23
N LEU A 61 -1.28 0.76 -4.85
CA LEU A 61 -0.36 0.65 -5.98
C LEU A 61 -1.03 -0.21 -7.06
N THR A 62 -1.12 0.34 -8.28
CA THR A 62 -1.67 -0.41 -9.40
C THR A 62 -0.52 -0.99 -10.20
N GLY A 63 -0.52 -2.31 -10.33
CA GLY A 63 0.53 -3.01 -11.05
C GLY A 63 0.31 -3.02 -12.55
N ASN A 64 1.26 -3.65 -13.26
CA ASN A 64 1.18 -3.76 -14.72
C ASN A 64 -0.01 -4.57 -15.18
N ASP A 65 -0.54 -5.42 -14.30
CA ASP A 65 -1.74 -6.22 -14.58
C ASP A 65 -3.03 -5.42 -14.43
N GLY A 66 -2.94 -4.14 -14.06
CA GLY A 66 -4.10 -3.29 -13.85
C GLY A 66 -4.77 -3.47 -12.50
N GLU A 67 -4.28 -4.37 -11.67
CA GLU A 67 -4.87 -4.62 -10.37
C GLU A 67 -4.25 -3.72 -9.30
N THR A 68 -5.11 -3.13 -8.47
CA THR A 68 -4.66 -2.29 -7.37
C THR A 68 -4.46 -3.14 -6.12
N ARG A 69 -3.32 -2.92 -5.48
CA ARG A 69 -2.97 -3.60 -4.23
C ARG A 69 -2.70 -2.58 -3.15
N TYR A 70 -2.85 -2.98 -1.92
CA TYR A 70 -2.84 -2.07 -0.77
C TYR A 70 -1.90 -2.59 0.30
N ARG A 71 -1.34 -1.65 1.06
CA ARG A 71 -0.46 -1.98 2.19
C ARG A 71 -0.54 -0.87 3.21
N ILE A 72 -0.54 -1.24 4.50
CA ILE A 72 -0.42 -0.25 5.56
C ILE A 72 1.03 0.20 5.58
N CYS A 73 1.24 1.50 5.45
CA CYS A 73 2.56 2.10 5.45
C CYS A 73 2.60 3.24 6.44
N GLY A 74 3.81 3.67 6.80
CA GLY A 74 3.99 4.83 7.64
C GLY A 74 3.48 6.09 6.95
N THR A 75 3.24 7.13 7.74
CA THR A 75 2.75 8.41 7.20
C THR A 75 3.86 9.27 6.64
N GLU A 76 5.12 8.92 6.92
CA GLU A 76 6.25 9.66 6.42
C GLU A 76 6.52 9.31 4.96
N HIS A 77 7.16 10.25 4.27
CA HIS A 77 7.52 10.03 2.87
C HIS A 77 8.44 8.82 2.73
N HIS A 78 8.09 7.92 1.85
CA HIS A 78 8.89 6.71 1.63
C HIS A 78 8.67 6.19 0.21
N HIS A 79 9.57 5.31 -0.20
CA HIS A 79 9.50 4.63 -1.48
C HIS A 79 9.43 3.13 -1.23
N HIS A 80 9.09 2.37 -2.26
CA HIS A 80 8.87 0.94 -2.13
C HIS A 80 9.75 0.15 -3.09
N LEU A 81 10.31 -0.95 -2.56
CA LEU A 81 10.96 -2.00 -3.36
C LEU A 81 10.11 -3.25 -3.22
N ILE A 82 9.57 -3.74 -4.30
CA ILE A 82 8.51 -4.74 -4.29
C ILE A 82 8.91 -5.97 -5.09
N CYS A 83 8.73 -7.15 -4.48
CA CYS A 83 8.93 -8.40 -5.21
C CYS A 83 7.70 -8.69 -6.07
N THR A 84 7.91 -8.86 -7.37
CA THR A 84 6.81 -9.12 -8.28
C THR A 84 6.21 -10.50 -8.13
N SER A 85 6.93 -11.43 -7.49
CA SER A 85 6.45 -12.79 -7.31
C SER A 85 5.65 -12.99 -6.03
N CYS A 86 6.15 -12.49 -4.90
CA CYS A 86 5.50 -12.74 -3.61
C CYS A 86 4.92 -11.49 -2.95
N GLY A 87 5.18 -10.31 -3.50
CA GLY A 87 4.67 -9.06 -2.94
C GLY A 87 5.47 -8.51 -1.77
N LYS A 88 6.54 -9.20 -1.34
CA LYS A 88 7.40 -8.68 -0.27
C LYS A 88 7.80 -7.25 -0.59
N THR A 89 7.67 -6.37 0.39
CA THR A 89 7.88 -4.95 0.19
C THR A 89 8.83 -4.40 1.23
N VAL A 90 9.80 -3.60 0.78
CA VAL A 90 10.71 -2.87 1.64
C VAL A 90 10.46 -1.39 1.44
N GLU A 91 10.25 -0.66 2.54
CA GLU A 91 10.16 0.79 2.48
C GLU A 91 11.57 1.36 2.62
N PHE A 92 11.87 2.36 1.83
CA PHE A 92 13.18 2.97 1.89
C PHE A 92 13.09 4.47 1.62
N GLU A 93 14.14 5.18 1.99
CA GLU A 93 14.28 6.62 1.73
C GLU A 93 15.56 6.84 0.95
N LEU A 94 15.55 7.88 0.13
CA LEU A 94 16.72 8.31 -0.63
C LEU A 94 16.94 9.80 -0.33
N SER A 95 17.57 10.11 0.80
CA SER A 95 17.66 11.48 1.25
C SER A 95 18.37 12.41 0.26
N GLY A 96 19.42 11.93 -0.38
CA GLY A 96 20.10 12.70 -1.42
C GLY A 96 19.21 13.01 -2.60
N PHE A 97 18.41 12.03 -3.01
CA PHE A 97 17.46 12.21 -4.09
C PHE A 97 16.34 13.18 -3.70
N GLU A 98 15.85 13.08 -2.46
CA GLU A 98 14.82 13.98 -1.98
C GLU A 98 15.29 15.44 -2.02
N SER A 99 16.51 15.68 -1.55
CA SER A 99 17.08 17.03 -1.59
C SER A 99 17.26 17.53 -3.02
N ALA A 100 17.70 16.66 -3.91
CA ALA A 100 17.91 17.02 -5.31
C ALA A 100 16.60 17.41 -5.99
N THR A 101 15.52 16.67 -5.71
CA THR A 101 14.22 16.99 -6.30
C THR A 101 13.65 18.29 -5.78
N GLN A 102 13.86 18.62 -4.50
CA GLN A 102 13.44 19.88 -3.93
C GLN A 102 14.17 21.05 -4.60
N THR A 103 15.48 20.93 -4.76
CA THR A 103 16.28 21.95 -5.41
C THR A 103 15.84 22.16 -6.85
N LEU A 104 15.61 21.07 -7.56
CA LEU A 104 15.14 21.13 -8.95
C LEU A 104 13.82 21.88 -9.05
N ALA A 105 12.87 21.56 -8.16
CA ALA A 105 11.57 22.22 -8.15
C ALA A 105 11.70 23.71 -7.89
N GLN A 106 12.51 24.07 -6.88
CA GLN A 106 12.71 25.47 -6.54
C GLN A 106 13.37 26.24 -7.68
N ASP A 107 14.37 25.65 -8.33
CA ASP A 107 15.07 26.28 -9.44
C ASP A 107 14.16 26.60 -10.60
N HIS A 108 13.09 25.81 -10.76
CA HIS A 108 12.13 26.00 -11.84
C HIS A 108 10.85 26.66 -11.39
N GLY A 109 10.77 27.12 -10.14
CA GLY A 109 9.62 27.86 -9.63
C GLY A 109 8.40 27.01 -9.34
N PHE A 110 8.59 25.72 -9.07
CA PHE A 110 7.49 24.82 -8.72
C PHE A 110 7.33 24.71 -7.22
N SER A 111 6.08 24.64 -6.77
CA SER A 111 5.75 24.42 -5.36
C SER A 111 4.82 23.21 -5.26
N GLU A 112 4.72 22.65 -4.05
CA GLU A 112 3.86 21.50 -3.76
C GLU A 112 4.16 20.31 -4.67
N VAL A 113 5.45 20.10 -4.94
CA VAL A 113 5.89 19.01 -5.81
C VAL A 113 5.93 17.72 -5.00
N SER A 114 5.38 16.65 -5.58
CA SER A 114 5.42 15.33 -4.98
C SER A 114 6.05 14.35 -5.97
N HIS A 115 6.56 13.26 -5.44
CA HIS A 115 7.08 12.19 -6.27
C HIS A 115 6.92 10.86 -5.54
N SER A 116 6.97 9.79 -6.32
CA SER A 116 6.98 8.45 -5.76
C SER A 116 7.93 7.59 -6.59
N ILE A 117 8.54 6.61 -5.95
CA ILE A 117 9.42 5.66 -6.61
C ILE A 117 9.02 4.27 -6.16
N GLU A 118 8.67 3.43 -7.12
CA GLU A 118 8.42 2.02 -6.87
C GLU A 118 9.39 1.22 -7.72
N LEU A 119 10.20 0.40 -7.06
CA LEU A 119 11.13 -0.48 -7.71
C LEU A 119 10.59 -1.90 -7.67
N PHE A 120 10.60 -2.57 -8.79
CA PHE A 120 10.08 -3.92 -8.91
C PHE A 120 11.21 -4.89 -9.24
N GLY A 121 11.23 -6.02 -8.55
CA GLY A 121 12.24 -7.03 -8.79
C GLY A 121 11.82 -8.35 -8.21
N THR A 122 12.76 -9.26 -8.07
CA THR A 122 12.52 -10.57 -7.49
C THR A 122 13.36 -10.70 -6.22
N CYS A 123 12.70 -10.96 -5.08
CA CYS A 123 13.43 -11.08 -3.82
C CYS A 123 14.25 -12.37 -3.80
N SER A 124 15.18 -12.46 -2.85
CA SER A 124 16.08 -13.61 -2.76
C SER A 124 15.36 -14.93 -2.52
N ASP A 125 14.20 -14.88 -1.86
CA ASP A 125 13.42 -16.09 -1.61
C ASP A 125 12.70 -16.59 -2.85
N CYS A 126 12.35 -15.70 -3.77
CA CYS A 126 11.67 -16.03 -5.01
C CYS A 126 12.63 -16.16 -6.16
N GLY A 127 13.76 -15.47 -6.09
CA GLY A 127 14.78 -15.55 -7.13
C GLY A 127 15.44 -16.91 -7.12
N VAL A 128 15.48 -17.54 -8.30
CA VAL A 128 16.22 -18.78 -8.40
C VAL A 128 17.68 -18.40 -8.52
N ALA A 129 18.46 -18.90 -7.59
CA ALA A 129 19.91 -18.75 -7.67
C ALA A 129 20.34 -19.40 -8.96
N SER A 130 20.72 -18.62 -9.91
CA SER A 130 21.17 -19.14 -11.18
C SER A 130 22.67 -19.30 -11.16
#